data_084af3d37cf90943d4e74c6089bb44a4
#
_entry.id   084af3d37cf90943d4e74c6089bb44a4
#
_cell.length_a   1.000
_cell.length_b   1.000
_cell.length_c   1.000
_cell.angle_alpha   90.00
_cell.angle_beta   90.00
_cell.angle_gamma   90.00
#
_symmetry.space_group_name_H-M   'P 1'
#
loop_
_entity.id
_entity.type
_entity.pdbx_description
1 polymer ?
#
loop_
_entity_poly.entity_id
_entity_poly.type
_entity_poly.pdbx_seq_one_letter_code
_entity_poly.pdbx_strand_id
1 'polypeptide(L)'
;MSYDVIVIGSGPGGYVAAIRCAQLGLKTACVEGRETLGGTCLNVGCIPSKALLHASHQLHEAQHNFSKMGLKSEKISVDWDQMQTYKKEVIEGNTKGIEFLFKKNKIDWIKGWATIPSVGNVKVNDKTYETKNIIIASGSEPSSLPGLEIDEKIIVSSTGALELKKIPKKMVIIGAGVIGLELGSVYSRLGSDVTVLEYLDNITPGLDSEVQKSFQRILKRQGIKFVMGAAVKSAICKKNKAHVLYKKNSDESEHSIEADIVLVA
;
A
#
# COMPACT_ATOMS: atom_id res chain seq x y z
N MET A 1 -23.30 0.09 27.48
CA MET A 1 -22.41 1.28 27.72
C MET A 1 -22.74 2.30 26.65
N SER A 2 -22.96 3.54 27.03
CA SER A 2 -23.26 4.62 26.10
C SER A 2 -22.03 5.51 25.88
N TYR A 3 -21.82 5.92 24.64
CA TYR A 3 -20.73 6.82 24.19
C TYR A 3 -21.32 8.12 23.62
N ASP A 4 -20.53 9.18 23.63
CA ASP A 4 -20.90 10.38 22.89
C ASP A 4 -20.56 10.21 21.40
N VAL A 5 -19.45 9.51 21.10
CA VAL A 5 -19.01 9.21 19.73
C VAL A 5 -18.43 7.80 19.66
N ILE A 6 -18.83 7.05 18.64
CA ILE A 6 -18.14 5.83 18.19
C ILE A 6 -17.57 6.09 16.79
N VAL A 7 -16.26 5.88 16.65
CA VAL A 7 -15.56 5.95 15.37
C VAL A 7 -15.38 4.53 14.84
N ILE A 8 -15.81 4.28 13.60
CA ILE A 8 -15.67 2.97 12.93
C ILE A 8 -14.47 3.01 11.99
N GLY A 9 -13.44 2.27 12.34
CA GLY A 9 -12.15 2.22 11.66
C GLY A 9 -11.10 3.09 12.34
N SER A 10 -9.90 2.54 12.54
CA SER A 10 -8.76 3.21 13.19
C SER A 10 -7.66 3.64 12.22
N GLY A 11 -7.98 3.77 10.94
CA GLY A 11 -7.07 4.38 9.96
C GLY A 11 -6.82 5.87 10.26
N PRO A 12 -6.01 6.59 9.44
CA PRO A 12 -5.68 8.00 9.68
C PRO A 12 -6.89 8.91 9.89
N GLY A 13 -7.97 8.71 9.16
CA GLY A 13 -9.23 9.44 9.40
C GLY A 13 -9.85 9.11 10.75
N GLY A 14 -9.80 7.84 11.16
CA GLY A 14 -10.46 7.36 12.37
C GLY A 14 -9.70 7.67 13.65
N TYR A 15 -8.42 7.28 13.76
CA TYR A 15 -7.68 7.53 15.00
C TYR A 15 -7.48 9.02 15.29
N VAL A 16 -7.30 9.85 14.26
CA VAL A 16 -7.22 11.31 14.43
C VAL A 16 -8.54 11.86 14.94
N ALA A 17 -9.67 11.45 14.35
CA ALA A 17 -11.00 11.85 14.79
C ALA A 17 -11.29 11.41 16.24
N ALA A 18 -10.98 10.15 16.58
CA ALA A 18 -11.18 9.62 17.91
C ALA A 18 -10.38 10.38 18.97
N ILE A 19 -9.09 10.64 18.71
CA ILE A 19 -8.23 11.44 19.60
C ILE A 19 -8.82 12.84 19.78
N ARG A 20 -9.23 13.48 18.68
CA ARG A 20 -9.79 14.84 18.75
C ARG A 20 -11.11 14.89 19.51
N CYS A 21 -12.03 13.95 19.32
CA CYS A 21 -13.26 13.82 20.08
C CYS A 21 -12.98 13.69 21.58
N ALA A 22 -12.05 12.81 21.95
CA ALA A 22 -11.68 12.62 23.36
C ALA A 22 -11.03 13.88 23.97
N GLN A 23 -10.18 14.59 23.22
CA GLN A 23 -9.61 15.88 23.66
C GLN A 23 -10.65 16.98 23.89
N LEU A 24 -11.78 16.89 23.19
CA LEU A 24 -12.94 17.80 23.39
C LEU A 24 -13.83 17.36 24.55
N GLY A 25 -13.45 16.35 25.32
CA GLY A 25 -14.18 15.87 26.50
C GLY A 25 -15.30 14.87 26.17
N LEU A 26 -15.41 14.40 24.93
CA LEU A 26 -16.41 13.42 24.53
C LEU A 26 -15.98 12.00 24.95
N LYS A 27 -16.91 11.23 25.54
CA LYS A 27 -16.68 9.80 25.80
C LYS A 27 -16.64 9.05 24.47
N THR A 28 -15.45 8.62 24.08
CA THR A 28 -15.17 8.13 22.73
C THR A 28 -14.73 6.67 22.73
N ALA A 29 -15.26 5.91 21.77
CA ALA A 29 -14.72 4.60 21.40
C ALA A 29 -14.31 4.58 19.92
N CYS A 30 -13.35 3.70 19.59
CA CYS A 30 -12.94 3.41 18.22
C CYS A 30 -13.03 1.90 17.98
N VAL A 31 -13.72 1.51 16.91
CA VAL A 31 -13.84 0.12 16.49
C VAL A 31 -12.82 -0.17 15.41
N GLU A 32 -12.06 -1.28 15.56
CA GLU A 32 -11.08 -1.72 14.56
C GLU A 32 -11.18 -3.24 14.37
N GLY A 33 -11.31 -3.65 13.10
CA GLY A 33 -11.40 -5.06 12.71
C GLY A 33 -10.07 -5.79 12.67
N ARG A 34 -8.96 -5.06 12.56
CA ARG A 34 -7.58 -5.62 12.58
C ARG A 34 -7.09 -5.79 14.01
N GLU A 35 -6.06 -6.59 14.19
CA GLU A 35 -5.42 -6.79 15.50
C GLU A 35 -4.64 -5.58 16.01
N THR A 36 -4.32 -4.63 15.13
CA THR A 36 -3.55 -3.42 15.43
C THR A 36 -4.26 -2.18 14.93
N LEU A 37 -4.09 -1.06 15.62
CA LEU A 37 -4.58 0.24 15.20
C LEU A 37 -3.82 0.79 13.99
N GLY A 38 -4.36 1.83 13.35
CA GLY A 38 -3.71 2.53 12.25
C GLY A 38 -4.27 2.20 10.85
N GLY A 39 -5.17 1.21 10.77
CA GLY A 39 -5.86 0.82 9.53
C GLY A 39 -4.91 0.41 8.41
N THR A 40 -5.37 0.49 7.18
CA THR A 40 -4.60 0.13 5.97
C THR A 40 -3.29 0.93 5.87
N CYS A 41 -3.33 2.24 6.10
CA CYS A 41 -2.16 3.10 5.92
C CYS A 41 -0.95 2.65 6.75
N LEU A 42 -1.13 2.38 8.05
CA LEU A 42 -0.01 2.03 8.92
C LEU A 42 0.42 0.56 8.77
N ASN A 43 -0.52 -0.32 8.53
CA ASN A 43 -0.23 -1.76 8.56
C ASN A 43 0.20 -2.34 7.21
N VAL A 44 -0.48 -1.95 6.11
CA VAL A 44 -0.30 -2.56 4.78
C VAL A 44 -0.31 -1.55 3.64
N GLY A 45 -0.02 -0.29 3.92
CA GLY A 45 -0.08 0.81 2.93
C GLY A 45 1.08 1.79 3.05
N CYS A 46 0.78 3.02 3.50
CA CYS A 46 1.71 4.15 3.45
C CYS A 46 2.99 3.92 4.24
N ILE A 47 2.88 3.45 5.50
CA ILE A 47 4.06 3.32 6.36
C ILE A 47 5.01 2.22 5.86
N PRO A 48 4.57 0.98 5.60
CA PRO A 48 5.47 -0.03 5.05
C PRO A 48 6.05 0.36 3.68
N SER A 49 5.27 0.98 2.78
CA SER A 49 5.81 1.42 1.49
C SER A 49 6.87 2.50 1.66
N LYS A 50 6.68 3.48 2.55
CA LYS A 50 7.67 4.54 2.82
C LYS A 50 8.93 4.00 3.49
N ALA A 51 8.81 3.00 4.37
CA ALA A 51 9.98 2.32 4.94
C ALA A 51 10.85 1.66 3.86
N LEU A 52 10.23 0.90 2.94
CA LEU A 52 10.94 0.28 1.83
C LEU A 52 11.46 1.30 0.81
N LEU A 53 10.68 2.36 0.50
CA LEU A 53 11.13 3.45 -0.37
C LEU A 53 12.36 4.15 0.21
N HIS A 54 12.36 4.43 1.52
CA HIS A 54 13.50 5.04 2.20
C HIS A 54 14.74 4.15 2.10
N ALA A 55 14.63 2.88 2.50
CA ALA A 55 15.74 1.94 2.48
C ALA A 55 16.31 1.72 1.06
N SER A 56 15.43 1.51 0.06
CA SER A 56 15.84 1.35 -1.33
C SER A 56 16.45 2.62 -1.93
N HIS A 57 16.01 3.81 -1.48
CA HIS A 57 16.60 5.08 -1.90
C HIS A 57 18.03 5.23 -1.34
N GLN A 58 18.28 4.89 -0.08
CA GLN A 58 19.64 4.91 0.48
C GLN A 58 20.59 3.99 -0.30
N LEU A 59 20.12 2.82 -0.70
CA LEU A 59 20.90 1.93 -1.56
C LEU A 59 21.23 2.60 -2.89
N HIS A 60 20.23 3.20 -3.54
CA HIS A 60 20.43 3.89 -4.84
C HIS A 60 21.41 5.06 -4.72
N GLU A 61 21.29 5.90 -3.68
CA GLU A 61 22.21 7.00 -3.41
C GLU A 61 23.64 6.51 -3.20
N ALA A 62 23.80 5.46 -2.42
CA ALA A 62 25.11 4.89 -2.16
C ALA A 62 25.77 4.31 -3.42
N GLN A 63 25.02 3.69 -4.31
CA GLN A 63 25.51 3.09 -5.55
C GLN A 63 25.83 4.13 -6.64
N HIS A 64 25.11 5.27 -6.72
CA HIS A 64 25.15 6.17 -7.88
C HIS A 64 25.69 7.57 -7.56
N ASN A 65 25.53 8.05 -6.31
CA ASN A 65 25.78 9.44 -5.96
C ASN A 65 26.88 9.64 -4.91
N PHE A 66 27.16 8.67 -4.05
CA PHE A 66 28.18 8.81 -2.98
C PHE A 66 29.55 9.17 -3.53
N SER A 67 29.98 8.54 -4.62
CA SER A 67 31.27 8.84 -5.25
C SER A 67 31.37 10.29 -5.76
N LYS A 68 30.26 10.86 -6.24
CA LYS A 68 30.17 12.26 -6.70
C LYS A 68 30.32 13.24 -5.54
N MET A 69 29.93 12.83 -4.33
CA MET A 69 30.05 13.61 -3.11
C MET A 69 31.38 13.38 -2.36
N GLY A 70 32.30 12.58 -2.95
CA GLY A 70 33.55 12.22 -2.30
C GLY A 70 33.44 11.13 -1.24
N LEU A 71 32.28 10.51 -1.10
CA LEU A 71 32.08 9.39 -0.18
C LEU A 71 32.45 8.09 -0.88
N LYS A 72 33.38 7.33 -0.30
CA LYS A 72 33.76 6.00 -0.79
C LYS A 72 32.92 4.96 -0.04
N SER A 73 32.18 4.16 -0.75
CA SER A 73 31.53 2.97 -0.23
C SER A 73 32.09 1.76 -0.94
N GLU A 74 32.43 0.73 -0.18
CA GLU A 74 32.71 -0.58 -0.75
C GLU A 74 31.42 -1.21 -1.30
N LYS A 75 31.52 -2.41 -1.87
CA LYS A 75 30.37 -3.10 -2.45
C LYS A 75 29.22 -3.25 -1.45
N ILE A 76 28.12 -2.52 -1.68
CA ILE A 76 26.92 -2.59 -0.86
C ILE A 76 26.03 -3.73 -1.38
N SER A 77 25.62 -4.62 -0.49
CA SER A 77 24.67 -5.70 -0.75
C SER A 77 23.37 -5.46 0.00
N VAL A 78 22.30 -6.08 -0.46
CA VAL A 78 20.98 -6.04 0.18
C VAL A 78 20.78 -7.30 0.99
N ASP A 79 20.47 -7.15 2.27
CA ASP A 79 19.88 -8.18 3.10
C ASP A 79 18.36 -7.93 3.13
N TRP A 80 17.63 -8.72 2.33
CA TRP A 80 16.19 -8.53 2.17
C TRP A 80 15.41 -8.87 3.44
N ASP A 81 15.83 -9.89 4.17
CA ASP A 81 15.16 -10.30 5.41
C ASP A 81 15.31 -9.23 6.49
N GLN A 82 16.50 -8.62 6.58
CA GLN A 82 16.74 -7.51 7.51
C GLN A 82 15.96 -6.25 7.06
N MET A 83 15.82 -5.98 5.76
CA MET A 83 15.01 -4.86 5.25
C MET A 83 13.51 -5.06 5.56
N GLN A 84 13.01 -6.29 5.49
CA GLN A 84 11.66 -6.65 5.90
C GLN A 84 11.47 -6.51 7.41
N THR A 85 12.49 -6.86 8.20
CA THR A 85 12.50 -6.66 9.66
C THR A 85 12.42 -5.17 10.00
N TYR A 86 13.26 -4.33 9.39
CA TYR A 86 13.20 -2.88 9.53
C TYR A 86 11.82 -2.31 9.22
N LYS A 87 11.20 -2.74 8.10
CA LYS A 87 9.83 -2.34 7.76
C LYS A 87 8.84 -2.68 8.88
N LYS A 88 8.91 -3.89 9.45
CA LYS A 88 8.03 -4.35 10.54
C LYS A 88 8.24 -3.53 11.81
N GLU A 89 9.47 -3.22 12.17
CA GLU A 89 9.78 -2.37 13.33
C GLU A 89 9.20 -0.96 13.18
N VAL A 90 9.26 -0.38 11.97
CA VAL A 90 8.65 0.92 11.69
C VAL A 90 7.13 0.87 11.83
N ILE A 91 6.47 -0.20 11.34
CA ILE A 91 5.02 -0.41 11.50
C ILE A 91 4.68 -0.51 12.99
N GLU A 92 5.38 -1.38 13.72
CA GLU A 92 5.13 -1.64 15.14
C GLU A 92 5.30 -0.37 15.99
N GLY A 93 6.35 0.41 15.74
CA GLY A 93 6.57 1.69 16.42
C GLY A 93 5.40 2.66 16.24
N ASN A 94 4.86 2.75 15.01
CA ASN A 94 3.74 3.64 14.71
C ASN A 94 2.42 3.12 15.31
N THR A 95 2.11 1.82 15.20
CA THR A 95 0.87 1.25 15.75
C THR A 95 0.83 1.34 17.27
N LYS A 96 1.93 1.01 17.95
CA LYS A 96 2.08 1.21 19.41
C LYS A 96 1.96 2.69 19.81
N GLY A 97 2.42 3.61 18.98
CA GLY A 97 2.23 5.04 19.18
C GLY A 97 0.75 5.42 19.25
N ILE A 98 -0.10 4.88 18.38
CA ILE A 98 -1.53 5.12 18.39
C ILE A 98 -2.19 4.47 19.63
N GLU A 99 -1.79 3.26 19.99
CA GLU A 99 -2.28 2.59 21.21
C GLU A 99 -1.98 3.43 22.45
N PHE A 100 -0.77 3.97 22.56
CA PHE A 100 -0.40 4.90 23.63
C PHE A 100 -1.29 6.15 23.64
N LEU A 101 -1.56 6.75 22.46
CA LEU A 101 -2.42 7.92 22.37
C LEU A 101 -3.87 7.61 22.74
N PHE A 102 -4.39 6.44 22.38
CA PHE A 102 -5.71 5.99 22.80
C PHE A 102 -5.78 5.85 24.32
N LYS A 103 -4.83 5.18 24.92
CA LYS A 103 -4.73 5.03 26.38
C LYS A 103 -4.62 6.39 27.09
N LYS A 104 -3.75 7.28 26.58
CA LYS A 104 -3.56 8.63 27.15
C LYS A 104 -4.85 9.45 27.12
N ASN A 105 -5.63 9.35 26.06
CA ASN A 105 -6.88 10.09 25.88
C ASN A 105 -8.12 9.32 26.37
N LYS A 106 -7.95 8.16 27.02
CA LYS A 106 -9.04 7.31 27.55
C LYS A 106 -10.06 6.91 26.47
N ILE A 107 -9.58 6.58 25.27
CA ILE A 107 -10.40 6.10 24.16
C ILE A 107 -10.51 4.58 24.29
N ASP A 108 -11.75 4.07 24.29
CA ASP A 108 -11.97 2.63 24.31
C ASP A 108 -11.71 2.05 22.91
N TRP A 109 -10.78 1.09 22.82
CA TRP A 109 -10.55 0.33 21.63
C TRP A 109 -11.41 -0.94 21.63
N ILE A 110 -12.40 -1.00 20.72
CA ILE A 110 -13.30 -2.13 20.56
C ILE A 110 -12.83 -2.94 19.35
N LYS A 111 -12.35 -4.17 19.61
CA LYS A 111 -11.85 -5.07 18.56
C LYS A 111 -12.99 -5.80 17.87
N GLY A 112 -13.03 -5.76 16.56
CA GLY A 112 -13.96 -6.46 15.70
C GLY A 112 -14.52 -5.59 14.58
N TRP A 113 -15.37 -6.19 13.76
CA TRP A 113 -16.03 -5.53 12.65
C TRP A 113 -17.37 -4.95 13.11
N ALA A 114 -17.58 -3.68 12.78
CA ALA A 114 -18.78 -2.97 13.16
C ALA A 114 -19.88 -3.08 12.10
N THR A 115 -21.13 -3.17 12.59
CA THR A 115 -22.35 -2.90 11.81
C THR A 115 -23.20 -1.86 12.51
N ILE A 116 -24.06 -1.17 11.78
CA ILE A 116 -24.99 -0.16 12.30
C ILE A 116 -26.41 -0.71 12.13
N PRO A 117 -26.95 -1.45 13.12
CA PRO A 117 -28.27 -2.07 13.00
C PRO A 117 -29.43 -1.07 13.06
N SER A 118 -29.22 0.07 13.73
CA SER A 118 -30.18 1.16 13.82
C SER A 118 -29.47 2.47 14.20
N VAL A 119 -30.19 3.57 14.12
CA VAL A 119 -29.67 4.89 14.51
C VAL A 119 -29.26 4.84 16.00
N GLY A 120 -28.05 5.36 16.28
CA GLY A 120 -27.51 5.41 17.63
C GLY A 120 -26.96 4.08 18.17
N ASN A 121 -26.92 3.02 17.37
CA ASN A 121 -26.44 1.71 17.78
C ASN A 121 -25.33 1.20 16.85
N VAL A 122 -24.21 0.78 17.43
CA VAL A 122 -23.11 0.10 16.75
C VAL A 122 -22.96 -1.30 17.32
N LYS A 123 -23.07 -2.32 16.49
CA LYS A 123 -22.88 -3.72 16.89
C LYS A 123 -21.50 -4.17 16.46
N VAL A 124 -20.74 -4.75 17.41
CA VAL A 124 -19.43 -5.37 17.17
C VAL A 124 -19.46 -6.77 17.78
N ASN A 125 -19.28 -7.78 16.96
CA ASN A 125 -19.51 -9.18 17.35
C ASN A 125 -20.93 -9.35 17.93
N ASP A 126 -21.05 -9.88 19.16
CA ASP A 126 -22.35 -10.09 19.83
C ASP A 126 -22.78 -8.95 20.76
N LYS A 127 -22.01 -7.84 20.77
CA LYS A 127 -22.32 -6.70 21.66
C LYS A 127 -22.79 -5.49 20.86
N THR A 128 -23.83 -4.85 21.37
CA THR A 128 -24.34 -3.58 20.87
C THR A 128 -23.97 -2.45 21.82
N TYR A 129 -23.48 -1.36 21.27
CA TYR A 129 -23.05 -0.16 21.96
C TYR A 129 -23.92 1.01 21.52
N GLU A 130 -24.49 1.71 22.48
CA GLU A 130 -25.27 2.92 22.24
C GLU A 130 -24.33 4.14 22.07
N THR A 131 -24.64 5.02 21.16
CA THR A 131 -23.87 6.25 20.93
C THR A 131 -24.76 7.37 20.40
N LYS A 132 -24.42 8.61 20.75
CA LYS A 132 -25.09 9.80 20.21
C LYS A 132 -24.71 10.09 18.77
N ASN A 133 -23.43 9.82 18.41
CA ASN A 133 -22.89 10.11 17.09
C ASN A 133 -22.01 8.94 16.60
N ILE A 134 -22.00 8.72 15.29
CA ILE A 134 -21.16 7.72 14.61
C ILE A 134 -20.32 8.43 13.57
N ILE A 135 -19.01 8.17 13.61
CA ILE A 135 -18.08 8.59 12.53
C ILE A 135 -17.68 7.34 11.76
N ILE A 136 -18.00 7.30 10.46
CA ILE A 136 -17.63 6.21 9.57
C ILE A 136 -16.28 6.57 8.93
N ALA A 137 -15.24 5.83 9.32
CA ALA A 137 -13.86 5.96 8.80
C ALA A 137 -13.33 4.59 8.35
N SER A 138 -14.16 3.82 7.65
CA SER A 138 -13.96 2.42 7.30
C SER A 138 -12.78 2.17 6.34
N GLY A 139 -12.26 3.23 5.68
CA GLY A 139 -11.11 3.13 4.79
C GLY A 139 -11.45 2.57 3.40
N SER A 140 -10.51 1.86 2.80
CA SER A 140 -10.61 1.28 1.46
C SER A 140 -9.87 -0.06 1.38
N GLU A 141 -10.22 -0.85 0.40
CA GLU A 141 -9.58 -2.13 0.09
C GLU A 141 -9.09 -2.14 -1.36
N PRO A 142 -8.11 -2.99 -1.70
CA PRO A 142 -7.69 -3.18 -3.08
C PRO A 142 -8.86 -3.63 -3.97
N SER A 143 -9.00 -3.02 -5.14
CA SER A 143 -10.02 -3.43 -6.11
C SER A 143 -9.55 -4.65 -6.90
N SER A 144 -10.44 -5.60 -7.13
CA SER A 144 -10.21 -6.68 -8.08
C SER A 144 -10.52 -6.21 -9.51
N LEU A 145 -9.73 -6.71 -10.48
CA LEU A 145 -10.03 -6.52 -11.90
C LEU A 145 -10.65 -7.80 -12.47
N PRO A 146 -11.68 -7.72 -13.31
CA PRO A 146 -12.25 -8.88 -13.96
C PRO A 146 -11.20 -9.69 -14.74
N GLY A 147 -11.15 -11.01 -14.53
CA GLY A 147 -10.16 -11.89 -15.16
C GLY A 147 -8.78 -11.91 -14.51
N LEU A 148 -8.60 -11.23 -13.38
CA LEU A 148 -7.38 -11.23 -12.59
C LEU A 148 -7.68 -11.75 -11.18
N GLU A 149 -7.28 -12.97 -10.90
CA GLU A 149 -7.38 -13.55 -9.55
C GLU A 149 -6.09 -13.28 -8.77
N ILE A 150 -6.23 -12.54 -7.68
CA ILE A 150 -5.11 -12.23 -6.77
C ILE A 150 -4.94 -13.41 -5.83
N ASP A 151 -3.79 -14.10 -5.90
CA ASP A 151 -3.45 -15.26 -5.07
C ASP A 151 -2.51 -14.91 -3.90
N GLU A 152 -2.07 -13.66 -3.83
CA GLU A 152 -1.08 -13.12 -2.87
C GLU A 152 0.25 -13.90 -2.82
N LYS A 153 0.58 -14.60 -3.91
CA LYS A 153 1.82 -15.38 -4.07
C LYS A 153 2.61 -14.96 -5.30
N ILE A 154 1.95 -14.96 -6.45
CA ILE A 154 2.53 -14.62 -7.76
C ILE A 154 1.79 -13.44 -8.36
N ILE A 155 0.46 -13.43 -8.27
CA ILE A 155 -0.39 -12.30 -8.61
C ILE A 155 -0.82 -11.67 -7.29
N VAL A 156 -0.24 -10.54 -6.97
CA VAL A 156 -0.36 -9.92 -5.64
C VAL A 156 -1.04 -8.57 -5.70
N SER A 157 -1.74 -8.22 -4.63
CA SER A 157 -2.12 -6.84 -4.35
C SER A 157 -0.93 -6.06 -3.78
N SER A 158 -1.15 -4.79 -3.44
CA SER A 158 -0.16 -3.99 -2.71
C SER A 158 0.23 -4.63 -1.37
N THR A 159 -0.71 -5.32 -0.71
CA THR A 159 -0.44 -6.03 0.55
C THR A 159 0.57 -7.15 0.34
N GLY A 160 0.34 -8.04 -0.63
CA GLY A 160 1.28 -9.12 -0.94
C GLY A 160 2.62 -8.61 -1.48
N ALA A 161 2.60 -7.53 -2.26
CA ALA A 161 3.83 -6.93 -2.76
C ALA A 161 4.73 -6.36 -1.64
N LEU A 162 4.17 -5.92 -0.52
CA LEU A 162 4.93 -5.49 0.66
C LEU A 162 5.53 -6.67 1.46
N GLU A 163 5.04 -7.90 1.26
CA GLU A 163 5.39 -9.09 2.04
C GLU A 163 6.11 -10.17 1.21
N LEU A 164 6.66 -9.82 0.04
CA LEU A 164 7.38 -10.78 -0.80
C LEU A 164 8.56 -11.41 -0.04
N LYS A 165 8.69 -12.72 -0.12
CA LYS A 165 9.77 -13.48 0.53
C LYS A 165 11.15 -13.25 -0.09
N LYS A 166 11.20 -12.80 -1.34
CA LYS A 166 12.44 -12.51 -2.08
C LYS A 166 12.20 -11.41 -3.09
N ILE A 167 13.25 -10.70 -3.44
CA ILE A 167 13.22 -9.71 -4.52
C ILE A 167 13.03 -10.46 -5.86
N PRO A 168 11.94 -10.19 -6.63
CA PRO A 168 11.71 -10.83 -7.92
C PRO A 168 12.74 -10.34 -8.96
N LYS A 169 13.15 -11.20 -9.90
CA LYS A 169 13.99 -10.77 -11.02
C LYS A 169 13.20 -9.94 -12.03
N LYS A 170 11.95 -10.35 -12.31
CA LYS A 170 11.03 -9.65 -13.21
C LYS A 170 9.72 -9.37 -12.49
N MET A 171 9.27 -8.14 -12.52
CA MET A 171 8.02 -7.70 -11.95
C MET A 171 7.19 -6.96 -13.00
N VAL A 172 5.95 -7.37 -13.17
CA VAL A 172 4.96 -6.63 -13.95
C VAL A 172 4.00 -5.94 -12.99
N ILE A 173 3.70 -4.68 -13.27
CA ILE A 173 2.74 -3.90 -12.50
C ILE A 173 1.60 -3.54 -13.41
N ILE A 174 0.38 -3.83 -13.00
CA ILE A 174 -0.86 -3.46 -13.69
C ILE A 174 -1.43 -2.25 -12.98
N GLY A 175 -1.38 -1.12 -13.65
CA GLY A 175 -1.75 0.20 -13.13
C GLY A 175 -0.54 1.09 -12.82
N ALA A 176 -0.52 2.30 -13.40
CA ALA A 176 0.47 3.33 -13.15
C ALA A 176 -0.04 4.38 -12.15
N GLY A 177 -0.85 3.97 -11.18
CA GLY A 177 -1.23 4.75 -10.03
C GLY A 177 -0.08 4.91 -9.03
N VAL A 178 -0.31 5.69 -7.96
CA VAL A 178 0.71 6.00 -6.94
C VAL A 178 1.29 4.73 -6.33
N ILE A 179 0.44 3.77 -5.97
CA ILE A 179 0.84 2.51 -5.31
C ILE A 179 1.77 1.69 -6.23
N GLY A 180 1.37 1.49 -7.49
CA GLY A 180 2.16 0.74 -8.47
C GLY A 180 3.53 1.37 -8.71
N LEU A 181 3.58 2.70 -8.81
CA LEU A 181 4.83 3.42 -9.07
C LEU A 181 5.75 3.48 -7.85
N GLU A 182 5.21 3.61 -6.64
CA GLU A 182 6.01 3.56 -5.40
C GLU A 182 6.65 2.19 -5.23
N LEU A 183 5.87 1.11 -5.29
CA LEU A 183 6.40 -0.25 -5.15
C LEU A 183 7.29 -0.64 -6.34
N GLY A 184 6.94 -0.21 -7.55
CA GLY A 184 7.80 -0.35 -8.72
C GLY A 184 9.17 0.30 -8.53
N SER A 185 9.21 1.49 -7.93
CA SER A 185 10.46 2.17 -7.60
C SER A 185 11.30 1.41 -6.58
N VAL A 186 10.65 0.85 -5.55
CA VAL A 186 11.34 0.00 -4.55
C VAL A 186 12.02 -1.17 -5.25
N TYR A 187 11.26 -1.98 -5.98
CA TYR A 187 11.79 -3.19 -6.60
C TYR A 187 12.80 -2.90 -7.73
N SER A 188 12.59 -1.84 -8.51
CA SER A 188 13.56 -1.40 -9.50
C SER A 188 14.91 -1.04 -8.88
N ARG A 189 14.93 -0.28 -7.78
CA ARG A 189 16.16 0.07 -7.04
C ARG A 189 16.83 -1.15 -6.40
N LEU A 190 16.05 -2.17 -6.07
CA LEU A 190 16.54 -3.45 -5.56
C LEU A 190 17.02 -4.42 -6.66
N GLY A 191 16.96 -4.01 -7.94
CA GLY A 191 17.48 -4.77 -9.07
C GLY A 191 16.47 -5.58 -9.86
N SER A 192 15.17 -5.44 -9.61
CA SER A 192 14.13 -6.06 -10.42
C SER A 192 13.99 -5.37 -11.79
N ASP A 193 13.79 -6.16 -12.85
CA ASP A 193 13.32 -5.65 -14.15
C ASP A 193 11.81 -5.36 -14.06
N VAL A 194 11.45 -4.08 -13.93
CA VAL A 194 10.07 -3.65 -13.69
C VAL A 194 9.44 -3.13 -14.97
N THR A 195 8.28 -3.70 -15.34
CA THR A 195 7.44 -3.21 -16.45
C THR A 195 6.06 -2.85 -15.91
N VAL A 196 5.63 -1.62 -16.18
CA VAL A 196 4.31 -1.10 -15.82
C VAL A 196 3.41 -1.13 -17.05
N LEU A 197 2.26 -1.80 -16.93
CA LEU A 197 1.19 -1.80 -17.93
C LEU A 197 0.10 -0.84 -17.45
N GLU A 198 -0.19 0.19 -18.23
CA GLU A 198 -1.19 1.19 -17.91
C GLU A 198 -2.22 1.30 -19.04
N TYR A 199 -3.49 1.26 -18.68
CA TYR A 199 -4.60 1.37 -19.63
C TYR A 199 -4.69 2.77 -20.24
N LEU A 200 -4.41 3.80 -19.45
CA LEU A 200 -4.43 5.20 -19.89
C LEU A 200 -3.11 5.58 -20.58
N ASP A 201 -3.10 6.73 -21.23
CA ASP A 201 -1.91 7.29 -21.88
C ASP A 201 -0.98 8.03 -20.91
N ASN A 202 -1.40 8.25 -19.68
CA ASN A 202 -0.66 8.97 -18.65
C ASN A 202 -0.61 8.18 -17.35
N ILE A 203 0.49 8.36 -16.60
CA ILE A 203 0.63 7.83 -15.23
C ILE A 203 -0.11 8.73 -14.23
N THR A 204 -0.37 8.21 -13.02
CA THR A 204 -0.95 8.99 -11.89
C THR A 204 -2.13 9.87 -12.31
N PRO A 205 -3.25 9.28 -12.78
CA PRO A 205 -4.42 10.03 -13.22
C PRO A 205 -4.92 10.95 -12.08
N GLY A 206 -5.29 12.17 -12.42
CA GLY A 206 -5.73 13.19 -11.46
C GLY A 206 -4.64 14.14 -10.98
N LEU A 207 -3.35 13.87 -11.24
CA LEU A 207 -2.29 14.84 -11.01
C LEU A 207 -2.18 15.83 -12.21
N ASP A 208 -1.49 16.95 -11.97
CA ASP A 208 -1.15 17.90 -13.02
C ASP A 208 -0.33 17.25 -14.14
N SER A 209 -0.62 17.61 -15.40
CA SER A 209 -0.04 16.98 -16.59
C SER A 209 1.48 17.15 -16.71
N GLU A 210 2.03 18.27 -16.25
CA GLU A 210 3.49 18.51 -16.27
C GLU A 210 4.18 17.65 -15.20
N VAL A 211 3.52 17.51 -14.03
CA VAL A 211 3.98 16.61 -12.96
C VAL A 211 4.01 15.18 -13.46
N GLN A 212 2.94 14.69 -14.11
CA GLN A 212 2.86 13.34 -14.68
C GLN A 212 4.01 13.09 -15.66
N LYS A 213 4.22 13.98 -16.63
CA LYS A 213 5.29 13.87 -17.64
C LYS A 213 6.68 13.88 -17.02
N SER A 214 6.90 14.78 -16.06
CA SER A 214 8.19 14.89 -15.36
C SER A 214 8.47 13.63 -14.54
N PHE A 215 7.47 13.14 -13.79
CA PHE A 215 7.57 11.95 -12.96
C PHE A 215 7.84 10.69 -13.81
N GLN A 216 7.10 10.49 -14.90
CA GLN A 216 7.33 9.38 -15.82
C GLN A 216 8.76 9.39 -16.38
N ARG A 217 9.28 10.58 -16.74
CA ARG A 217 10.65 10.74 -17.24
C ARG A 217 11.68 10.32 -16.20
N ILE A 218 11.47 10.72 -14.94
CA ILE A 218 12.35 10.34 -13.82
C ILE A 218 12.36 8.82 -13.64
N LEU A 219 11.17 8.19 -13.59
CA LEU A 219 11.03 6.76 -13.41
C LEU A 219 11.63 5.95 -14.57
N LYS A 220 11.48 6.41 -15.82
CA LYS A 220 12.15 5.82 -16.98
C LYS A 220 13.68 5.87 -16.86
N ARG A 221 14.23 6.98 -16.36
CA ARG A 221 15.68 7.10 -16.10
C ARG A 221 16.17 6.17 -14.99
N GLN A 222 15.29 5.82 -14.05
CA GLN A 222 15.56 4.82 -13.01
C GLN A 222 15.44 3.37 -13.52
N GLY A 223 15.10 3.15 -14.80
CA GLY A 223 15.03 1.83 -15.41
C GLY A 223 13.63 1.20 -15.48
N ILE A 224 12.59 1.89 -15.02
CA ILE A 224 11.20 1.37 -15.11
C ILE A 224 10.71 1.48 -16.56
N LYS A 225 10.21 0.37 -17.09
CA LYS A 225 9.61 0.30 -18.43
C LYS A 225 8.11 0.57 -18.34
N PHE A 226 7.58 1.29 -19.31
CA PHE A 226 6.16 1.62 -19.38
C PHE A 226 5.56 1.17 -20.71
N VAL A 227 4.41 0.52 -20.64
CA VAL A 227 3.55 0.22 -21.77
C VAL A 227 2.24 0.93 -21.50
N MET A 228 2.05 2.07 -22.17
CA MET A 228 0.84 2.88 -22.05
C MET A 228 -0.21 2.39 -23.04
N GLY A 229 -1.50 2.67 -22.79
CA GLY A 229 -2.62 2.18 -23.59
C GLY A 229 -2.75 0.66 -23.58
N ALA A 230 -2.32 0.00 -22.49
CA ALA A 230 -2.30 -1.46 -22.35
C ALA A 230 -3.55 -1.96 -21.61
N ALA A 231 -4.49 -2.52 -22.34
CA ALA A 231 -5.67 -3.20 -21.78
C ALA A 231 -5.31 -4.63 -21.38
N VAL A 232 -5.05 -4.87 -20.09
CA VAL A 232 -4.79 -6.22 -19.58
C VAL A 232 -6.06 -7.06 -19.66
N LYS A 233 -5.95 -8.26 -20.22
CA LYS A 233 -7.04 -9.22 -20.41
C LYS A 233 -7.04 -10.32 -19.37
N SER A 234 -5.86 -10.83 -19.03
CA SER A 234 -5.70 -11.89 -18.04
C SER A 234 -4.28 -11.90 -17.47
N ALA A 235 -4.17 -12.40 -16.27
CA ALA A 235 -2.90 -12.83 -15.69
C ALA A 235 -3.12 -14.23 -15.11
N ILE A 236 -2.34 -15.19 -15.55
CA ILE A 236 -2.46 -16.58 -15.13
C ILE A 236 -1.12 -17.13 -14.67
N CYS A 237 -1.14 -17.92 -13.60
CA CYS A 237 0.05 -18.58 -13.09
C CYS A 237 0.29 -19.90 -13.86
N LYS A 238 1.48 -20.06 -14.47
CA LYS A 238 1.94 -21.30 -15.10
C LYS A 238 3.40 -21.55 -14.71
N LYS A 239 3.72 -22.75 -14.23
CA LYS A 239 5.11 -23.15 -13.87
C LYS A 239 5.81 -22.14 -12.94
N ASN A 240 5.11 -21.68 -11.90
CA ASN A 240 5.59 -20.70 -10.92
C ASN A 240 5.96 -19.32 -11.49
N LYS A 241 5.35 -18.93 -12.62
CA LYS A 241 5.46 -17.60 -13.20
C LYS A 241 4.09 -17.10 -13.62
N ALA A 242 3.92 -15.79 -13.63
CA ALA A 242 2.75 -15.16 -14.20
C ALA A 242 2.94 -14.92 -15.70
N HIS A 243 1.91 -15.21 -16.47
CA HIS A 243 1.80 -14.84 -17.88
C HIS A 243 0.66 -13.83 -18.01
N VAL A 244 1.02 -12.60 -18.34
CA VAL A 244 0.08 -11.48 -18.50
C VAL A 244 -0.19 -11.29 -19.98
N LEU A 245 -1.47 -11.37 -20.36
CA LEU A 245 -1.96 -11.08 -21.70
C LEU A 245 -2.59 -9.69 -21.72
N TYR A 246 -2.19 -8.86 -22.66
CA TYR A 246 -2.75 -7.51 -22.84
C TYR A 246 -2.85 -7.14 -24.32
N LYS A 247 -3.74 -6.18 -24.62
CA LYS A 247 -3.84 -5.53 -25.92
C LYS A 247 -3.39 -4.09 -25.81
N LYS A 248 -2.76 -3.59 -26.86
CA LYS A 248 -2.48 -2.16 -26.98
C LYS A 248 -3.60 -1.45 -27.71
N ASN A 249 -4.01 -0.28 -27.23
CA ASN A 249 -5.03 0.53 -27.88
C ASN A 249 -4.59 1.02 -29.28
N SER A 250 -3.26 1.09 -29.51
CA SER A 250 -2.70 1.61 -30.77
C SER A 250 -2.83 0.67 -31.98
N ASP A 251 -2.85 -0.64 -31.76
CA ASP A 251 -2.77 -1.63 -32.84
C ASP A 251 -3.69 -2.85 -32.64
N GLU A 252 -4.46 -2.88 -31.54
CA GLU A 252 -5.31 -4.00 -31.12
C GLU A 252 -4.60 -5.37 -31.07
N SER A 253 -3.28 -5.39 -31.22
CA SER A 253 -2.51 -6.64 -31.20
C SER A 253 -2.45 -7.22 -29.78
N GLU A 254 -2.44 -8.57 -29.71
CA GLU A 254 -2.27 -9.25 -28.45
C GLU A 254 -0.78 -9.44 -28.14
N HIS A 255 -0.42 -9.05 -26.93
CA HIS A 255 0.93 -9.17 -26.40
C HIS A 255 0.92 -10.01 -25.14
N SER A 256 2.02 -10.69 -24.86
CA SER A 256 2.22 -11.40 -23.62
C SER A 256 3.54 -11.03 -22.96
N ILE A 257 3.54 -10.98 -21.64
CA ILE A 257 4.75 -10.77 -20.85
C ILE A 257 4.78 -11.75 -19.69
N GLU A 258 5.96 -12.35 -19.46
CA GLU A 258 6.20 -13.28 -18.35
C GLU A 258 6.90 -12.55 -17.21
N ALA A 259 6.49 -12.79 -15.97
CA ALA A 259 7.07 -12.23 -14.76
C ALA A 259 7.14 -13.25 -13.62
N ASP A 260 8.02 -13.00 -12.66
CA ASP A 260 8.07 -13.76 -11.41
C ASP A 260 6.92 -13.34 -10.49
N ILE A 261 6.59 -12.04 -10.50
CA ILE A 261 5.51 -11.43 -9.71
C ILE A 261 4.73 -10.45 -10.59
N VAL A 262 3.42 -10.44 -10.42
CA VAL A 262 2.51 -9.42 -10.95
C VAL A 262 1.87 -8.66 -9.80
N LEU A 263 2.05 -7.36 -9.75
CA LEU A 263 1.34 -6.47 -8.85
C LEU A 263 0.11 -5.90 -9.56
N VAL A 264 -1.07 -6.06 -8.97
CA VAL A 264 -2.31 -5.39 -9.36
C VAL A 264 -2.49 -4.17 -8.46
N ALA A 265 -2.44 -2.92 -9.03
CA ALA A 265 -2.37 -1.68 -8.29
C ALA A 265 -3.24 -0.55 -8.87
#